data_f7aebcea249546da0eb7232db9fba461
#
_entry.id   f7aebcea249546da0eb7232db9fba461
#
_cell.length_a   1.000
_cell.length_b   1.000
_cell.length_c   1.000
_cell.angle_alpha   90.00
_cell.angle_beta   90.00
_cell.angle_gamma   90.00
#
_symmetry.space_group_name_H-M   'P 1'
#
loop_
_entity.id
_entity.type
_entity.pdbx_description
1 polymer ?
#
loop_
_entity_poly.entity_id
_entity_poly.type
_entity_poly.pdbx_seq_one_letter_code
_entity_poly.pdbx_strand_id
1 'polypeptide(L)'
;MKLEDFLNFYQGKRNTCLEKDLFSSMLAMYPAALVATADGSFDELEKQNLVAALKVASNENDLNLCEMYADLCYLLGAEELVKEEALKCIAEEIADNAELKLLILEMMISTAESEDGISDVEKEKINELKGVLSI
;
A
#
# COMPACT_ATOMS: atom_id res chain seq x y z
N MET A 1 12.50 9.35 -4.69
CA MET A 1 12.47 8.67 -6.01
C MET A 1 11.10 8.89 -6.66
N LYS A 2 11.08 9.39 -7.88
CA LYS A 2 9.82 9.61 -8.60
C LYS A 2 9.21 8.28 -9.04
N LEU A 3 7.92 8.30 -9.34
CA LEU A 3 7.18 7.10 -9.72
C LEU A 3 7.81 6.34 -10.89
N GLU A 4 8.22 7.05 -11.94
CA GLU A 4 8.84 6.41 -13.10
C GLU A 4 10.16 5.75 -12.75
N ASP A 5 10.97 6.40 -11.94
CA ASP A 5 12.25 5.85 -11.49
C ASP A 5 12.03 4.63 -10.61
N PHE A 6 11.06 4.70 -9.71
CA PHE A 6 10.73 3.55 -8.87
C PHE A 6 10.17 2.39 -9.70
N LEU A 7 9.31 2.68 -10.68
CA LEU A 7 8.75 1.63 -11.53
C LEU A 7 9.87 0.92 -12.32
N ASN A 8 10.82 1.66 -12.85
CA ASN A 8 11.98 1.07 -13.55
C ASN A 8 12.81 0.20 -12.62
N PHE A 9 13.06 0.67 -11.41
CA PHE A 9 13.76 -0.11 -10.38
C PHE A 9 12.98 -1.38 -10.02
N TYR A 10 11.68 -1.25 -9.81
CA TYR A 10 10.78 -2.34 -9.47
C TYR A 10 10.72 -3.40 -10.57
N GLN A 11 10.65 -2.99 -11.84
CA GLN A 11 10.63 -3.91 -12.97
C GLN A 11 11.87 -4.79 -13.05
N GLY A 12 13.00 -4.31 -12.53
CA GLY A 12 14.20 -5.12 -12.40
C GLY A 12 14.13 -6.20 -11.32
N LYS A 13 13.20 -6.04 -10.38
CA LYS A 13 12.98 -6.99 -9.27
C LYS A 13 11.82 -7.94 -9.56
N ARG A 14 10.74 -7.41 -10.09
CA ARG A 14 9.54 -8.15 -10.46
C ARG A 14 8.93 -7.53 -11.72
N ASN A 15 8.75 -8.34 -12.74
CA ASN A 15 8.16 -7.88 -14.00
C ASN A 15 6.63 -7.79 -13.85
N THR A 16 6.14 -6.59 -13.51
CA THR A 16 4.70 -6.37 -13.38
C THR A 16 4.04 -6.10 -14.73
N CYS A 17 2.78 -6.55 -14.88
CA CYS A 17 1.96 -6.28 -16.05
C CYS A 17 1.08 -5.03 -15.88
N LEU A 18 1.15 -4.36 -14.73
CA LEU A 18 0.34 -3.19 -14.46
C LEU A 18 0.81 -1.97 -15.25
N GLU A 19 -0.16 -1.24 -15.81
CA GLU A 19 0.09 0.08 -16.37
C GLU A 19 0.46 1.05 -15.24
N LYS A 20 1.13 2.15 -15.60
CA LYS A 20 1.63 3.13 -14.64
C LYS A 20 0.56 3.63 -13.65
N ASP A 21 -0.64 3.95 -14.15
CA ASP A 21 -1.72 4.47 -13.31
C ASP A 21 -2.23 3.43 -12.31
N LEU A 22 -2.35 2.19 -12.75
CA LEU A 22 -2.75 1.09 -11.88
C LEU A 22 -1.66 0.76 -10.87
N PHE A 23 -0.40 0.81 -11.29
CA PHE A 23 0.73 0.62 -10.40
C PHE A 23 0.76 1.70 -9.32
N SER A 24 0.52 2.95 -9.69
CA SER A 24 0.42 4.06 -8.75
C SER A 24 -0.70 3.85 -7.73
N SER A 25 -1.87 3.41 -8.20
CA SER A 25 -2.99 3.10 -7.32
C SER A 25 -2.67 1.97 -6.35
N MET A 26 -1.98 0.94 -6.82
CA MET A 26 -1.54 -0.17 -5.97
C MET A 26 -0.54 0.32 -4.91
N LEU A 27 0.44 1.15 -5.29
CA LEU A 27 1.40 1.71 -4.36
C LEU A 27 0.73 2.54 -3.26
N ALA A 28 -0.32 3.30 -3.59
CA ALA A 28 -1.04 4.09 -2.62
C ALA A 28 -1.67 3.24 -1.51
N MET A 29 -1.88 1.97 -1.77
CA MET A 29 -2.45 1.03 -0.80
C MET A 29 -1.40 0.27 0.01
N TYR A 30 -0.13 0.39 -0.36
CA TYR A 30 0.94 -0.29 0.34
C TYR A 30 1.04 0.10 1.83
N PRO A 31 0.92 1.38 2.21
CA PRO A 31 0.91 1.73 3.64
C PRO A 31 -0.19 1.03 4.43
N ALA A 32 -1.41 0.96 3.87
CA ALA A 32 -2.52 0.25 4.51
C ALA A 32 -2.22 -1.24 4.70
N ALA A 33 -1.61 -1.86 3.70
CA ALA A 33 -1.21 -3.27 3.77
C ALA A 33 -0.12 -3.50 4.82
N LEU A 34 0.82 -2.58 4.95
CA LEU A 34 1.85 -2.65 5.99
C LEU A 34 1.24 -2.58 7.39
N VAL A 35 0.25 -1.72 7.60
CA VAL A 35 -0.45 -1.62 8.87
C VAL A 35 -1.19 -2.93 9.17
N ALA A 36 -1.93 -3.44 8.19
CA ALA A 36 -2.72 -4.66 8.37
C ALA A 36 -1.88 -5.87 8.74
N THR A 37 -0.62 -5.92 8.30
CA THR A 37 0.26 -7.07 8.55
C THR A 37 1.29 -6.81 9.66
N ALA A 38 1.23 -5.65 10.33
CA ALA A 38 2.26 -5.23 11.28
C ALA A 38 2.40 -6.15 12.50
N ASP A 39 1.31 -6.76 12.95
CA ASP A 39 1.31 -7.67 14.09
C ASP A 39 1.59 -9.13 13.74
N GLY A 40 1.92 -9.39 12.47
CA GLY A 40 2.18 -10.74 11.98
C GLY A 40 0.92 -11.53 11.66
N SER A 41 -0.27 -10.94 11.85
CA SER A 41 -1.54 -11.55 11.48
C SER A 41 -2.24 -10.69 10.43
N PHE A 42 -2.99 -11.34 9.57
CA PHE A 42 -3.76 -10.66 8.52
C PHE A 42 -5.14 -11.31 8.56
N ASP A 43 -6.02 -10.77 9.42
CA ASP A 43 -7.32 -11.40 9.63
C ASP A 43 -8.23 -11.23 8.40
N GLU A 44 -9.34 -11.96 8.42
CA GLU A 44 -10.25 -12.02 7.26
C GLU A 44 -10.88 -10.65 6.97
N LEU A 45 -11.21 -9.88 8.00
CA LEU A 45 -11.81 -8.56 7.82
C LEU A 45 -10.80 -7.58 7.19
N GLU A 46 -9.56 -7.58 7.67
CA GLU A 46 -8.49 -6.75 7.10
C GLU A 46 -8.24 -7.10 5.63
N LYS A 47 -8.21 -8.39 5.32
CA LYS A 47 -8.05 -8.88 3.95
C LYS A 47 -9.22 -8.43 3.07
N GLN A 48 -10.45 -8.58 3.54
CA GLN A 48 -11.65 -8.17 2.82
C GLN A 48 -11.64 -6.67 2.54
N ASN A 49 -11.25 -5.85 3.52
CA ASN A 49 -11.14 -4.40 3.37
C ASN A 49 -10.12 -4.03 2.30
N LEU A 50 -8.96 -4.68 2.31
CA LEU A 50 -7.90 -4.44 1.34
C LEU A 50 -8.35 -4.84 -0.06
N VAL A 51 -8.94 -6.03 -0.23
CA VAL A 51 -9.41 -6.53 -1.52
C VAL A 51 -10.52 -5.63 -2.06
N ALA A 52 -11.44 -5.17 -1.20
CA ALA A 52 -12.50 -4.26 -1.62
C ALA A 52 -11.94 -2.95 -2.17
N ALA A 53 -10.92 -2.39 -1.53
CA ALA A 53 -10.27 -1.18 -2.01
C ALA A 53 -9.54 -1.40 -3.33
N LEU A 54 -8.84 -2.53 -3.48
CA LEU A 54 -8.18 -2.90 -4.74
C LEU A 54 -9.18 -3.09 -5.87
N LYS A 55 -10.33 -3.65 -5.56
CA LYS A 55 -11.39 -3.88 -6.56
C LYS A 55 -11.87 -2.55 -7.16
N VAL A 56 -12.05 -1.54 -6.34
CA VAL A 56 -12.41 -0.19 -6.81
C VAL A 56 -11.27 0.39 -7.64
N ALA A 57 -10.04 0.32 -7.16
CA ALA A 57 -8.87 0.86 -7.84
C ALA A 57 -8.60 0.18 -9.19
N SER A 58 -8.96 -1.09 -9.34
CA SER A 58 -8.80 -1.85 -10.58
C SER A 58 -9.91 -1.61 -11.60
N ASN A 59 -10.86 -0.72 -11.31
CA ASN A 59 -12.07 -0.49 -12.12
C ASN A 59 -12.90 -1.77 -12.32
N GLU A 60 -12.90 -2.62 -11.30
CA GLU A 60 -13.60 -3.92 -11.29
C GLU A 60 -13.12 -4.88 -12.39
N ASN A 61 -11.91 -4.67 -12.90
CA ASN A 61 -11.28 -5.58 -13.86
C ASN A 61 -10.57 -6.69 -13.09
N ASP A 62 -11.01 -7.92 -13.24
CA ASP A 62 -10.50 -9.06 -12.47
C ASP A 62 -9.02 -9.36 -12.72
N LEU A 63 -8.53 -9.19 -13.96
CA LEU A 63 -7.12 -9.42 -14.27
C LEU A 63 -6.24 -8.36 -13.58
N ASN A 64 -6.68 -7.09 -13.63
CA ASN A 64 -5.97 -6.01 -12.94
C ASN A 64 -6.00 -6.21 -11.42
N LEU A 65 -7.13 -6.64 -10.87
CA LEU A 65 -7.25 -6.92 -9.44
C LEU A 65 -6.26 -8.01 -9.01
N CYS A 66 -6.19 -9.11 -9.75
CA CYS A 66 -5.27 -10.20 -9.44
C CYS A 66 -3.82 -9.74 -9.50
N GLU A 67 -3.44 -8.96 -10.51
CA GLU A 67 -2.08 -8.46 -10.66
C GLU A 67 -1.73 -7.44 -9.57
N MET A 68 -2.65 -6.52 -9.25
CA MET A 68 -2.43 -5.56 -8.16
C MET A 68 -2.24 -6.27 -6.83
N TYR A 69 -3.06 -7.28 -6.54
CA TYR A 69 -2.93 -8.06 -5.31
C TYR A 69 -1.59 -8.81 -5.27
N ALA A 70 -1.19 -9.41 -6.38
CA ALA A 70 0.09 -10.12 -6.49
C ALA A 70 1.28 -9.19 -6.28
N ASP A 71 1.26 -8.01 -6.90
CA ASP A 71 2.32 -7.01 -6.73
C ASP A 71 2.37 -6.51 -5.29
N LEU A 72 1.23 -6.27 -4.67
CA LEU A 72 1.17 -5.82 -3.28
C LEU A 72 1.74 -6.88 -2.33
N CYS A 73 1.40 -8.15 -2.54
CA CYS A 73 1.96 -9.26 -1.77
C CYS A 73 3.47 -9.37 -1.95
N TYR A 74 3.96 -9.15 -3.16
CA TYR A 74 5.40 -9.13 -3.43
C TYR A 74 6.08 -8.04 -2.60
N LEU A 75 5.52 -6.82 -2.59
CA LEU A 75 6.07 -5.71 -1.81
C LEU A 75 6.09 -6.01 -0.31
N LEU A 76 5.06 -6.67 0.21
CA LEU A 76 5.00 -7.03 1.62
C LEU A 76 6.12 -7.99 2.03
N GLY A 77 6.55 -8.85 1.12
CA GLY A 77 7.64 -9.81 1.35
C GLY A 77 8.99 -9.40 0.76
N ALA A 78 9.10 -8.19 0.21
CA ALA A 78 10.31 -7.76 -0.50
C ALA A 78 11.47 -7.43 0.44
N GLU A 79 12.65 -7.29 -0.14
CA GLU A 79 13.84 -6.84 0.58
C GLU A 79 13.62 -5.45 1.16
N GLU A 80 14.31 -5.15 2.26
CA GLU A 80 14.16 -3.87 2.96
C GLU A 80 14.43 -2.67 2.04
N LEU A 81 15.41 -2.77 1.15
CA LEU A 81 15.69 -1.70 0.18
C LEU A 81 14.50 -1.40 -0.71
N VAL A 82 13.81 -2.42 -1.20
CA VAL A 82 12.63 -2.25 -2.05
C VAL A 82 11.51 -1.56 -1.26
N LYS A 83 11.30 -1.98 -0.02
CA LYS A 83 10.28 -1.38 0.87
C LYS A 83 10.58 0.09 1.14
N GLU A 84 11.82 0.42 1.45
CA GLU A 84 12.25 1.79 1.71
C GLU A 84 12.03 2.67 0.49
N GLU A 85 12.44 2.21 -0.68
CA GLU A 85 12.28 2.97 -1.93
C GLU A 85 10.79 3.15 -2.30
N ALA A 86 9.97 2.13 -2.03
CA ALA A 86 8.52 2.24 -2.24
C ALA A 86 7.92 3.35 -1.37
N LEU A 87 8.26 3.38 -0.09
CA LEU A 87 7.76 4.41 0.83
C LEU A 87 8.26 5.81 0.46
N LYS A 88 9.53 5.93 0.04
CA LYS A 88 10.08 7.20 -0.44
C LYS A 88 9.34 7.68 -1.69
N CYS A 89 9.04 6.77 -2.60
CA CYS A 89 8.28 7.09 -3.80
C CYS A 89 6.88 7.62 -3.46
N ILE A 90 6.18 6.94 -2.56
CA ILE A 90 4.85 7.36 -2.12
C ILE A 90 4.92 8.75 -1.47
N ALA A 91 5.87 8.94 -0.55
CA ALA A 91 6.04 10.23 0.14
C ALA A 91 6.24 11.38 -0.84
N GLU A 92 7.05 11.17 -1.86
CA GLU A 92 7.33 12.17 -2.89
C GLU A 92 6.10 12.47 -3.73
N GLU A 93 5.36 11.42 -4.12
CA GLU A 93 4.15 11.58 -4.95
C GLU A 93 3.03 12.33 -4.23
N ILE A 94 2.92 12.20 -2.92
CA ILE A 94 1.85 12.82 -2.14
C ILE A 94 2.27 14.13 -1.46
N ALA A 95 3.52 14.54 -1.58
CA ALA A 95 4.08 15.68 -0.83
C ALA A 95 3.25 16.95 -0.92
N ASP A 96 2.72 17.25 -2.12
CA ASP A 96 1.95 18.47 -2.37
C ASP A 96 0.44 18.20 -2.52
N ASN A 97 -0.03 17.04 -2.07
CA ASN A 97 -1.43 16.64 -2.24
C ASN A 97 -2.06 16.26 -0.89
N ALA A 98 -2.68 17.24 -0.24
CA ALA A 98 -3.31 17.05 1.06
C ALA A 98 -4.47 16.05 1.04
N GLU A 99 -5.23 16.02 -0.05
CA GLU A 99 -6.36 15.09 -0.21
C GLU A 99 -5.87 13.63 -0.28
N LEU A 100 -4.80 13.41 -1.02
CA LEU A 100 -4.23 12.07 -1.15
C LEU A 100 -3.58 11.60 0.15
N LYS A 101 -2.93 12.51 0.88
CA LYS A 101 -2.40 12.21 2.23
C LYS A 101 -3.52 11.75 3.16
N LEU A 102 -4.63 12.47 3.16
CA LEU A 102 -5.79 12.11 3.99
C LEU A 102 -6.38 10.78 3.56
N LEU A 103 -6.50 10.54 2.26
CA LEU A 103 -7.02 9.28 1.73
C LEU A 103 -6.15 8.10 2.17
N ILE A 104 -4.84 8.22 2.07
CA ILE A 104 -3.90 7.18 2.49
C ILE A 104 -4.04 6.91 4.00
N LEU A 105 -4.14 7.97 4.80
CA LEU A 105 -4.34 7.83 6.25
C LEU A 105 -5.66 7.10 6.56
N GLU A 106 -6.73 7.49 5.90
CA GLU A 106 -8.04 6.84 6.07
C GLU A 106 -7.99 5.36 5.67
N MET A 107 -7.28 5.04 4.59
CA MET A 107 -7.11 3.64 4.17
C MET A 107 -6.32 2.83 5.19
N MET A 108 -5.28 3.41 5.78
CA MET A 108 -4.52 2.73 6.84
C MET A 108 -5.41 2.39 8.04
N ILE A 109 -6.21 3.35 8.49
CA ILE A 109 -7.11 3.16 9.62
C ILE A 109 -8.21 2.15 9.29
N SER A 110 -8.86 2.32 8.16
CA SER A 110 -9.97 1.46 7.73
C SER A 110 -9.54 0.01 7.52
N THR A 111 -8.37 -0.18 6.90
CA THR A 111 -7.85 -1.53 6.63
C THR A 111 -7.39 -2.23 7.91
N ALA A 112 -6.89 -1.47 8.88
CA ALA A 112 -6.44 -1.99 10.17
C ALA A 112 -7.59 -2.38 11.09
N GLU A 113 -8.80 -1.88 10.86
CA GLU A 113 -9.96 -2.25 11.66
C GLU A 113 -10.26 -3.73 11.51
N SER A 114 -10.45 -4.41 12.64
CA SER A 114 -10.81 -5.83 12.71
C SER A 114 -11.95 -6.00 13.69
N GLU A 115 -12.40 -7.23 13.90
CA GLU A 115 -13.48 -7.53 14.86
C GLU A 115 -13.12 -7.08 16.28
N ASP A 116 -11.84 -7.10 16.62
CA ASP A 116 -11.32 -6.69 17.93
C ASP A 116 -10.82 -5.25 17.95
N GLY A 117 -11.00 -4.49 16.87
CA GLY A 117 -10.51 -3.14 16.73
C GLY A 117 -9.05 -3.09 16.26
N ILE A 118 -8.46 -1.90 16.30
CA ILE A 118 -7.07 -1.70 15.87
C ILE A 118 -6.13 -2.06 17.03
N SER A 119 -5.18 -2.97 16.79
CA SER A 119 -4.21 -3.39 17.79
C SER A 119 -3.20 -2.27 18.10
N ASP A 120 -2.52 -2.37 19.25
CA ASP A 120 -1.48 -1.40 19.62
C ASP A 120 -0.32 -1.42 18.62
N VAL A 121 0.05 -2.59 18.12
CA VAL A 121 1.11 -2.73 17.09
C VAL A 121 0.71 -2.01 15.81
N GLU A 122 -0.55 -2.14 15.40
CA GLU A 122 -1.07 -1.44 14.22
C GLU A 122 -1.09 0.07 14.42
N LYS A 123 -1.49 0.54 15.61
CA LYS A 123 -1.46 1.98 15.95
C LYS A 123 -0.04 2.54 15.87
N GLU A 124 0.93 1.81 16.40
CA GLU A 124 2.34 2.20 16.32
C GLU A 124 2.80 2.27 14.86
N LYS A 125 2.40 1.29 14.04
CA LYS A 125 2.76 1.28 12.61
C LYS A 125 2.14 2.45 11.87
N ILE A 126 0.90 2.80 12.16
CA ILE A 126 0.24 3.98 11.60
C ILE A 126 1.04 5.24 11.94
N ASN A 127 1.44 5.41 13.20
CA ASN A 127 2.21 6.56 13.63
C ASN A 127 3.59 6.63 12.96
N GLU A 128 4.26 5.50 12.82
CA GLU A 128 5.54 5.39 12.11
C GLU A 128 5.38 5.83 10.65
N LEU A 129 4.39 5.31 9.96
CA LEU A 129 4.15 5.61 8.56
C LEU A 129 3.72 7.06 8.35
N LYS A 130 2.96 7.64 9.27
CA LYS A 130 2.62 9.07 9.22
C LYS A 130 3.89 9.92 9.21
N GLY A 131 4.87 9.56 10.03
CA GLY A 131 6.16 10.24 10.05
C GLY A 131 6.93 10.08 8.75
N VAL A 132 7.04 8.85 8.26
CA VAL A 132 7.76 8.53 7.01
C VAL A 132 7.12 9.23 5.80
N LEU A 133 5.80 9.25 5.73
CA LEU A 133 5.06 9.82 4.61
C LEU A 133 4.76 11.32 4.78
N SER A 134 5.10 11.90 5.92
CA SER A 134 4.81 13.30 6.25
C SER A 134 3.32 13.63 6.18
N ILE A 135 2.52 12.74 6.72
CA ILE A 135 1.07 12.92 6.80
C ILE A 135 0.67 13.59 8.12
#